data_56b3a87244f885c16c8f4490f69ded2a
#
_entry.id   56b3a87244f885c16c8f4490f69ded2a
#
_cell.length_a   1.000
_cell.length_b   1.000
_cell.length_c   1.000
_cell.angle_alpha   90.00
_cell.angle_beta   90.00
_cell.angle_gamma   90.00
#
_symmetry.space_group_name_H-M   'P 1'
#
loop_
_entity.id
_entity.type
_entity.pdbx_description
1 polymer ?
#
loop_
_entity_poly.entity_id
_entity_poly.type
_entity_poly.pdbx_seq_one_letter_code
_entity_poly.pdbx_strand_id
1 'polypeptide(L)'
;MIKAVIVEDEAKSRELLQSLVSKHCTGVEVVAAAGNVQEGVEAVVKNNPDLIFLDISMPDGTGFDLLEKISPVKSDIIFTTATDKFAIKAIKYSALDYLLKPIDVEELKNAVNKLLDKKTMGSTVENLAHLLQNLKQGGENYQKIT
;
A
#
# COMPACT_ATOMS: atom_id res chain seq x y z
N MET A 1 -11.85 -2.78 14.11
CA MET A 1 -11.24 -1.74 13.29
C MET A 1 -9.96 -2.26 12.67
N ILE A 2 -9.72 -1.92 11.42
CA ILE A 2 -8.51 -2.33 10.70
C ILE A 2 -7.32 -1.54 11.22
N LYS A 3 -6.29 -2.22 11.69
CA LYS A 3 -5.06 -1.58 12.14
C LYS A 3 -4.10 -1.43 10.95
N ALA A 4 -3.61 -0.23 10.72
CA ALA A 4 -2.71 0.05 9.60
C ALA A 4 -1.40 0.65 10.09
N VAL A 5 -0.32 0.29 9.40
CA VAL A 5 0.99 0.90 9.58
C VAL A 5 1.35 1.58 8.26
N ILE A 6 1.92 2.77 8.35
CA ILE A 6 2.41 3.50 7.18
C ILE A 6 3.93 3.49 7.22
N VAL A 7 4.56 3.07 6.10
CA VAL A 7 6.01 3.12 5.95
C VAL A 7 6.32 4.00 4.74
N GLU A 8 6.85 5.18 5.01
CA GLU A 8 7.07 6.22 4.02
C GLU A 8 8.22 7.10 4.50
N ASP A 9 9.27 7.25 3.70
CA ASP A 9 10.47 7.97 4.13
C ASP A 9 10.32 9.49 4.14
N GLU A 10 9.45 10.03 3.29
CA GLU A 10 9.24 11.46 3.20
C GLU A 10 8.20 11.91 4.21
N ALA A 11 8.60 12.80 5.13
CA ALA A 11 7.74 13.19 6.24
C ALA A 11 6.42 13.80 5.78
N LYS A 12 6.46 14.65 4.77
CA LYS A 12 5.24 15.29 4.27
C LYS A 12 4.29 14.29 3.64
N SER A 13 4.81 13.35 2.87
CA SER A 13 4.00 12.28 2.27
C SER A 13 3.40 11.38 3.32
N ARG A 14 4.18 11.07 4.35
CA ARG A 14 3.74 10.24 5.47
C ARG A 14 2.58 10.92 6.22
N GLU A 15 2.73 12.20 6.52
CA GLU A 15 1.70 12.97 7.21
C GLU A 15 0.44 13.12 6.37
N LEU A 16 0.61 13.38 5.08
CA LEU A 16 -0.51 13.51 4.16
C LEU A 16 -1.31 12.21 4.08
N LEU A 17 -0.63 11.09 3.90
CA LEU A 17 -1.30 9.80 3.82
C LEU A 17 -2.05 9.48 5.12
N GLN A 18 -1.41 9.74 6.25
CA GLN A 18 -2.03 9.55 7.56
C GLN A 18 -3.31 10.38 7.68
N SER A 19 -3.26 11.62 7.24
CA SER A 19 -4.41 12.52 7.27
C SER A 19 -5.53 12.02 6.34
N LEU A 20 -5.17 11.59 5.13
CA LEU A 20 -6.15 11.09 4.16
C LEU A 20 -6.85 9.83 4.68
N VAL A 21 -6.10 8.91 5.26
CA VAL A 21 -6.67 7.70 5.85
C VAL A 21 -7.61 8.06 6.99
N SER A 22 -7.18 8.96 7.86
CA SER A 22 -7.95 9.38 9.02
C SER A 22 -9.28 10.02 8.63
N LYS A 23 -9.26 10.83 7.56
CA LYS A 23 -10.44 11.57 7.12
C LYS A 23 -11.37 10.76 6.22
N HIS A 24 -10.83 9.87 5.41
CA HIS A 24 -11.60 9.27 4.32
C HIS A 24 -11.77 7.76 4.42
N CYS A 25 -11.02 7.10 5.29
CA CYS A 25 -11.09 5.64 5.42
C CYS A 25 -11.67 5.26 6.77
N THR A 26 -12.98 5.34 6.88
CA THR A 26 -13.69 4.98 8.10
C THR A 26 -13.42 3.50 8.41
N GLY A 27 -13.10 3.21 9.66
CA GLY A 27 -12.81 1.84 10.08
C GLY A 27 -11.36 1.44 10.02
N VAL A 28 -10.48 2.36 9.59
CA VAL A 28 -9.04 2.14 9.58
C VAL A 28 -8.38 3.05 10.61
N GLU A 29 -7.55 2.45 11.45
CA GLU A 29 -6.78 3.18 12.45
C GLU A 29 -5.30 3.04 12.13
N VAL A 30 -4.60 4.17 11.94
CA VAL A 30 -3.15 4.16 11.75
C VAL A 30 -2.51 4.06 13.13
N VAL A 31 -1.92 2.91 13.42
CA VAL A 31 -1.34 2.64 14.74
C VAL A 31 0.13 3.00 14.84
N ALA A 32 0.80 3.13 13.70
CA ALA A 32 2.21 3.54 13.68
C ALA A 32 2.57 4.04 12.29
N ALA A 33 3.58 4.89 12.23
CA ALA A 33 4.14 5.39 10.97
C ALA A 33 5.66 5.36 11.09
N ALA A 34 6.33 4.89 10.05
CA ALA A 34 7.77 4.68 10.04
C ALA A 34 8.39 5.34 8.82
N GLY A 35 9.64 5.76 8.95
CA GLY A 35 10.34 6.52 7.91
C GLY A 35 11.40 5.76 7.15
N ASN A 36 11.61 4.49 7.45
CA ASN A 36 12.60 3.69 6.75
C ASN A 36 12.30 2.20 6.95
N VAL A 37 13.08 1.34 6.29
CA VAL A 37 12.87 -0.11 6.35
C VAL A 37 12.99 -0.63 7.78
N GLN A 38 14.04 -0.24 8.49
CA GLN A 38 14.29 -0.73 9.84
C GLN A 38 13.15 -0.38 10.79
N GLU A 39 12.73 0.88 10.79
CA GLU A 39 11.62 1.31 11.63
C GLU A 39 10.31 0.65 11.20
N GLY A 40 10.14 0.44 9.90
CA GLY A 40 8.97 -0.22 9.36
C GLY A 40 8.85 -1.66 9.84
N VAL A 41 9.95 -2.40 9.84
CA VAL A 41 9.98 -3.76 10.35
C VAL A 41 9.57 -3.78 11.82
N GLU A 42 10.16 -2.88 12.61
CA GLU A 42 9.86 -2.80 14.03
C GLU A 42 8.39 -2.47 14.30
N ALA A 43 7.85 -1.53 13.54
CA ALA A 43 6.45 -1.13 13.68
C ALA A 43 5.49 -2.27 13.34
N VAL A 44 5.79 -3.02 12.29
CA VAL A 44 4.94 -4.15 11.88
C VAL A 44 5.01 -5.27 12.90
N VAL A 45 6.20 -5.61 13.35
CA VAL A 45 6.37 -6.69 14.33
C VAL A 45 5.67 -6.33 15.65
N LYS A 46 5.79 -5.09 16.09
CA LYS A 46 5.20 -4.64 17.35
C LYS A 46 3.68 -4.58 17.28
N ASN A 47 3.13 -4.11 16.18
CA ASN A 47 1.70 -3.82 16.08
C ASN A 47 0.88 -4.92 15.41
N ASN A 48 1.53 -5.81 14.67
CA ASN A 48 0.86 -6.89 13.94
C ASN A 48 -0.35 -6.35 13.16
N PRO A 49 -0.15 -5.40 12.23
CA PRO A 49 -1.26 -4.72 11.57
C PRO A 49 -1.98 -5.61 10.56
N ASP A 50 -3.20 -5.20 10.23
CA ASP A 50 -3.98 -5.84 9.18
C ASP A 50 -3.56 -5.32 7.80
N LEU A 51 -3.05 -4.09 7.75
CA LEU A 51 -2.77 -3.38 6.51
C LEU A 51 -1.47 -2.60 6.65
N ILE A 52 -0.65 -2.64 5.61
CA ILE A 52 0.58 -1.83 5.53
C ILE A 52 0.51 -0.98 4.27
N PHE A 53 0.58 0.35 4.44
CA PHE A 53 0.82 1.26 3.32
C PHE A 53 2.34 1.38 3.21
N LEU A 54 2.89 1.00 2.07
CA LEU A 54 4.32 0.77 1.97
C LEU A 54 4.90 1.45 0.73
N ASP A 55 5.82 2.39 0.97
CA ASP A 55 6.59 2.98 -0.12
C ASP A 55 7.66 1.98 -0.57
N ILE A 56 8.06 2.07 -1.83
CA ILE A 56 9.04 1.16 -2.39
C ILE A 56 10.46 1.65 -2.16
N SER A 57 10.73 2.94 -2.39
CA SER A 57 12.09 3.48 -2.29
C SER A 57 12.31 4.18 -0.95
N MET A 58 13.26 3.69 -0.18
CA MET A 58 13.61 4.25 1.13
C MET A 58 15.13 4.31 1.28
N PRO A 59 15.66 5.13 2.22
CA PRO A 59 17.11 5.33 2.32
C PRO A 59 17.90 4.05 2.62
N ASP A 60 17.33 3.14 3.37
CA ASP A 60 18.01 1.92 3.82
C ASP A 60 17.53 0.66 3.12
N GLY A 61 16.79 0.80 2.01
CA GLY A 61 16.34 -0.35 1.24
C GLY A 61 15.02 -0.09 0.55
N THR A 62 14.33 -1.17 0.16
CA THR A 62 13.06 -1.06 -0.53
C THR A 62 11.92 -1.63 0.30
N GLY A 63 10.69 -1.32 -0.10
CA GLY A 63 9.51 -1.93 0.51
C GLY A 63 9.53 -3.45 0.36
N PHE A 64 10.09 -3.96 -0.73
CA PHE A 64 10.22 -5.40 -0.93
C PHE A 64 11.19 -6.02 0.07
N ASP A 65 12.27 -5.31 0.39
CA ASP A 65 13.20 -5.75 1.43
C ASP A 65 12.50 -5.87 2.78
N LEU A 66 11.63 -4.92 3.08
CA LEU A 66 10.84 -4.96 4.31
C LEU A 66 9.98 -6.22 4.34
N LEU A 67 9.29 -6.52 3.24
CA LEU A 67 8.43 -7.70 3.17
C LEU A 67 9.21 -9.00 3.36
N GLU A 68 10.43 -9.06 2.83
CA GLU A 68 11.29 -10.23 3.04
C GLU A 68 11.65 -10.38 4.51
N LYS A 69 11.89 -9.28 5.20
CA LYS A 69 12.28 -9.30 6.61
C LYS A 69 11.15 -9.71 7.54
N ILE A 70 9.91 -9.45 7.17
CA ILE A 70 8.74 -9.82 7.98
C ILE A 70 8.04 -11.10 7.49
N SER A 71 8.65 -11.78 6.52
CA SER A 71 8.09 -13.02 5.96
C SER A 71 7.93 -14.09 7.05
N PRO A 72 6.82 -14.87 7.06
CA PRO A 72 5.69 -14.81 6.12
C PRO A 72 4.80 -13.59 6.40
N VAL A 73 4.44 -12.89 5.34
CA VAL A 73 3.65 -11.66 5.45
C VAL A 73 2.20 -12.00 5.74
N LYS A 74 1.69 -11.50 6.85
CA LYS A 74 0.31 -11.73 7.26
C LYS A 74 -0.61 -10.54 7.02
N SER A 75 -0.01 -9.37 6.78
CA SER A 75 -0.76 -8.14 6.52
C SER A 75 -1.06 -8.01 5.04
N ASP A 76 -2.15 -7.32 4.72
CA ASP A 76 -2.39 -6.89 3.35
C ASP A 76 -1.52 -5.67 3.05
N ILE A 77 -1.07 -5.55 1.81
CA ILE A 77 -0.12 -4.51 1.41
C ILE A 77 -0.74 -3.62 0.35
N ILE A 78 -0.69 -2.31 0.58
CA ILE A 78 -0.99 -1.32 -0.44
C ILE A 78 0.28 -0.53 -0.67
N PHE A 79 0.88 -0.67 -1.86
CA PHE A 79 2.07 0.10 -2.19
C PHE A 79 1.70 1.52 -2.54
N THR A 80 2.51 2.47 -2.10
CA THR A 80 2.36 3.90 -2.41
C THR A 80 3.70 4.40 -2.93
N THR A 81 3.75 4.80 -4.19
CA THR A 81 5.02 5.16 -4.81
C THR A 81 4.83 6.18 -5.93
N ALA A 82 5.92 6.84 -6.31
CA ALA A 82 5.88 7.83 -7.38
C ALA A 82 6.02 7.23 -8.78
N THR A 83 6.25 5.92 -8.88
CA THR A 83 6.49 5.27 -10.17
C THR A 83 5.70 3.98 -10.32
N ASP A 84 5.30 3.65 -11.56
CA ASP A 84 4.63 2.39 -11.87
C ASP A 84 5.61 1.26 -12.18
N LYS A 85 6.88 1.54 -12.13
CA LYS A 85 7.98 0.66 -12.54
C LYS A 85 7.97 -0.70 -11.83
N PHE A 86 7.49 -0.73 -10.59
CA PHE A 86 7.55 -1.94 -9.76
C PHE A 86 6.20 -2.67 -9.65
N ALA A 87 5.22 -2.30 -10.48
CA ALA A 87 3.88 -2.86 -10.37
C ALA A 87 3.85 -4.38 -10.57
N ILE A 88 4.60 -4.89 -11.53
CA ILE A 88 4.66 -6.33 -11.78
C ILE A 88 5.24 -7.05 -10.57
N LYS A 89 6.29 -6.50 -9.98
CA LYS A 89 6.90 -7.09 -8.79
C LYS A 89 5.92 -7.06 -7.61
N ALA A 90 5.15 -5.99 -7.48
CA ALA A 90 4.14 -5.88 -6.42
C ALA A 90 3.11 -7.00 -6.51
N ILE A 91 2.70 -7.35 -7.72
CA ILE A 91 1.78 -8.45 -7.96
C ILE A 91 2.35 -9.76 -7.42
N LYS A 92 3.64 -9.99 -7.60
CA LYS A 92 4.30 -11.21 -7.12
C LYS A 92 4.29 -11.31 -5.59
N TYR A 93 4.20 -10.19 -4.90
CA TYR A 93 4.09 -10.17 -3.45
C TYR A 93 2.64 -10.16 -2.98
N SER A 94 1.69 -10.36 -3.90
CA SER A 94 0.26 -10.41 -3.59
C SER A 94 -0.25 -9.11 -2.97
N ALA A 95 0.24 -7.98 -3.46
CA ALA A 95 -0.21 -6.69 -2.99
C ALA A 95 -1.71 -6.52 -3.24
N LEU A 96 -2.40 -5.93 -2.28
CA LEU A 96 -3.81 -5.65 -2.39
C LEU A 96 -4.07 -4.56 -3.44
N ASP A 97 -3.19 -3.56 -3.47
CA ASP A 97 -3.29 -2.48 -4.44
C ASP A 97 -1.94 -1.76 -4.59
N TYR A 98 -1.89 -0.84 -5.56
CA TYR A 98 -0.69 -0.09 -5.90
C TYR A 98 -1.14 1.32 -6.27
N LEU A 99 -0.82 2.29 -5.42
CA LEU A 99 -1.25 3.67 -5.60
C LEU A 99 -0.08 4.55 -6.01
N LEU A 100 -0.27 5.34 -7.07
CA LEU A 100 0.74 6.28 -7.52
C LEU A 100 0.56 7.62 -6.83
N LYS A 101 1.67 8.25 -6.46
CA LYS A 101 1.67 9.58 -5.88
C LYS A 101 1.52 10.63 -6.98
N PRO A 102 0.79 11.70 -6.76
CA PRO A 102 0.06 12.04 -5.53
C PRO A 102 -1.15 11.15 -5.33
N ILE A 103 -1.40 10.73 -4.10
CA ILE A 103 -2.47 9.78 -3.79
C ILE A 103 -3.83 10.43 -4.04
N ASP A 104 -4.63 9.77 -4.86
CA ASP A 104 -6.02 10.19 -5.11
C ASP A 104 -6.93 9.61 -4.04
N VAL A 105 -7.81 10.44 -3.49
CA VAL A 105 -8.70 10.03 -2.40
C VAL A 105 -9.61 8.87 -2.80
N GLU A 106 -10.18 8.92 -4.00
CA GLU A 106 -11.07 7.85 -4.46
C GLU A 106 -10.33 6.53 -4.65
N GLU A 107 -9.12 6.60 -5.21
CA GLU A 107 -8.29 5.41 -5.36
C GLU A 107 -7.92 4.82 -4.00
N LEU A 108 -7.61 5.69 -3.04
CA LEU A 108 -7.29 5.25 -1.68
C LEU A 108 -8.49 4.55 -1.04
N LYS A 109 -9.67 5.16 -1.14
CA LYS A 109 -10.88 4.59 -0.59
C LYS A 109 -11.19 3.24 -1.22
N ASN A 110 -11.05 3.15 -2.54
CA ASN A 110 -11.31 1.90 -3.26
C ASN A 110 -10.31 0.81 -2.83
N ALA A 111 -9.06 1.17 -2.65
CA ALA A 111 -8.04 0.21 -2.21
C ALA A 111 -8.38 -0.34 -0.82
N VAL A 112 -8.74 0.53 0.10
CA VAL A 112 -9.13 0.12 1.45
C VAL A 112 -10.39 -0.74 1.44
N ASN A 113 -11.35 -0.39 0.59
CA ASN A 113 -12.58 -1.16 0.46
C ASN A 113 -12.31 -2.59 -0.01
N LYS A 114 -11.29 -2.80 -0.83
CA LYS A 114 -10.90 -4.14 -1.24
C LYS A 114 -10.53 -5.03 -0.06
N LEU A 115 -9.96 -4.45 0.97
CA LEU A 115 -9.61 -5.21 2.17
C LEU A 115 -10.86 -5.76 2.84
N LEU A 116 -11.90 -4.95 2.91
CA LEU A 116 -13.18 -5.39 3.48
C LEU A 116 -13.85 -6.45 2.61
N ASP A 117 -13.84 -6.25 1.30
CA ASP A 117 -14.43 -7.19 0.35
C ASP A 117 -13.66 -8.51 0.33
N LYS A 118 -12.35 -8.45 0.45
CA LYS A 118 -11.50 -9.62 0.45
C LYS A 118 -11.85 -10.59 1.58
N LYS A 119 -12.28 -10.07 2.71
CA LYS A 119 -12.68 -10.92 3.84
C LYS A 119 -13.91 -11.76 3.52
N THR A 120 -14.69 -11.33 2.52
CA THR A 120 -15.88 -12.05 2.10
C THR A 120 -15.68 -12.86 0.84
N MET A 121 -14.83 -12.40 -0.10
CA MET A 121 -14.69 -13.03 -1.41
C MET A 121 -13.32 -13.61 -1.71
N GLY A 122 -12.25 -12.94 -1.32
CA GLY A 122 -10.89 -13.45 -1.38
C GLY A 122 -10.35 -13.87 -2.74
N SER A 123 -10.60 -13.12 -3.81
CA SER A 123 -10.14 -13.48 -5.14
C SER A 123 -8.82 -12.83 -5.51
N THR A 124 -7.78 -13.64 -5.74
CA THR A 124 -6.49 -13.16 -6.21
C THR A 124 -6.57 -12.58 -7.61
N VAL A 125 -7.40 -13.18 -8.46
CA VAL A 125 -7.58 -12.72 -9.85
C VAL A 125 -8.16 -11.31 -9.86
N GLU A 126 -9.15 -11.05 -9.03
CA GLU A 126 -9.73 -9.72 -8.91
C GLU A 126 -8.71 -8.69 -8.45
N ASN A 127 -7.85 -9.06 -7.50
CA ASN A 127 -6.81 -8.16 -7.04
C ASN A 127 -5.85 -7.78 -8.15
N LEU A 128 -5.46 -8.73 -9.00
CA LEU A 128 -4.62 -8.45 -10.14
C LEU A 128 -5.29 -7.49 -11.12
N ALA A 129 -6.57 -7.73 -11.40
CA ALA A 129 -7.33 -6.87 -12.31
C ALA A 129 -7.40 -5.45 -11.78
N HIS A 130 -7.64 -5.29 -10.47
CA HIS A 130 -7.71 -3.97 -9.86
C HIS A 130 -6.36 -3.25 -9.90
N LEU A 131 -5.27 -3.95 -9.64
CA LEU A 131 -3.94 -3.36 -9.72
C LEU A 131 -3.66 -2.81 -11.10
N LEU A 132 -3.96 -3.60 -12.13
CA LEU A 132 -3.75 -3.19 -13.51
C LEU A 132 -4.63 -2.01 -13.88
N GLN A 133 -5.87 -2.02 -13.41
CA GLN A 133 -6.81 -0.93 -13.68
C GLN A 133 -6.35 0.38 -13.04
N ASN A 134 -5.86 0.33 -11.80
CA ASN A 134 -5.34 1.52 -11.13
C ASN A 134 -4.17 2.12 -11.88
N LEU A 135 -3.29 1.29 -12.41
CA LEU A 135 -2.17 1.77 -13.20
C LEU A 135 -2.64 2.47 -14.47
N LYS A 136 -3.66 1.94 -15.13
CA LYS A 136 -4.22 2.58 -16.31
C LYS A 136 -4.80 3.94 -15.98
N GLN A 137 -5.47 4.06 -14.85
CA GLN A 137 -6.07 5.33 -14.44
C GLN A 137 -5.03 6.33 -13.99
N GLY A 138 -4.00 5.88 -13.29
CA GLY A 138 -2.94 6.73 -12.80
C GLY A 138 -1.95 7.15 -13.88
N GLY A 139 -1.77 6.32 -14.92
CA GLY A 139 -0.85 6.59 -15.99
C GLY A 139 -1.57 6.74 -17.31
N GLU A 140 -1.97 7.95 -17.64
CA GLU A 140 -2.69 8.20 -18.88
C GLU A 140 -1.97 7.68 -20.11
N ASN A 141 -0.66 7.60 -20.04
CA ASN A 141 0.17 7.15 -21.16
C ASN A 141 -0.10 5.71 -21.54
N TYR A 142 -0.55 4.90 -20.62
CA TYR A 142 -0.87 3.52 -20.91
C TYR A 142 -1.98 3.39 -21.93
N GLN A 143 -2.97 4.26 -21.85
CA GLN A 143 -4.12 4.18 -22.73
C GLN A 143 -3.76 4.46 -24.17
N LYS A 144 -2.68 5.18 -24.40
CA LYS A 144 -2.23 5.53 -25.75
C LYS A 144 -1.43 4.43 -26.41
N ILE A 145 -0.95 3.50 -25.62
CA ILE A 145 -0.14 2.40 -26.12
C ILE A 145 -1.02 1.31 -26.71
N THR A 146 -2.19 1.19 -26.17
CA THR A 146 -3.15 0.23 -26.66
C THR A 146 -4.04 0.82 -27.71
#